data_dfc470c36d4f4457ac3aaf127d282d9a
#
_entry.id   dfc470c36d4f4457ac3aaf127d282d9a
#
_cell.length_a   1.000
_cell.length_b   1.000
_cell.length_c   1.000
_cell.angle_alpha   90.00
_cell.angle_beta   90.00
_cell.angle_gamma   90.00
#
_symmetry.space_group_name_H-M   'P 1'
#
loop_
_entity.id
_entity.type
_entity.pdbx_description
1 polymer ?
#
loop_
_entity_poly.entity_id
_entity_poly.type
_entity_poly.pdbx_seq_one_letter_code
_entity_poly.pdbx_strand_id
1 'polypeptide(L)'
;MTETVLITGGTRGVGKALVDLYLRQGFDVVATGASANSVERAKVTCPDAQWYKCDLTQLQDINHLAEQVGSRALTLVIHNAGVQQSRDFFHPKSGALSIEDETTINFTSAITLTKKLFSNIEQQSGKWVFVTSGLGIAPKQSAPVYCANKAGLRAFCKSLNGQVRRHGSHVKVCEAILPLVDTDMTRGRGTGKISAMQAAKEIYDGVNNAKQEIQVGKVRLLMKARALFPNFIENIMLKL
;
A
#
# COMPACT_ATOMS: atom_id res chain seq x y z
N MET A 1 -25.02 8.99 -5.42
CA MET A 1 -24.32 7.75 -5.78
C MET A 1 -23.32 7.46 -4.68
N THR A 2 -23.26 6.22 -4.20
CA THR A 2 -22.30 5.82 -3.15
C THR A 2 -20.88 5.81 -3.75
N GLU A 3 -19.93 6.37 -3.02
CA GLU A 3 -18.52 6.38 -3.46
C GLU A 3 -17.89 4.99 -3.31
N THR A 4 -17.19 4.52 -4.35
CA THR A 4 -16.57 3.19 -4.34
C THR A 4 -15.06 3.29 -4.11
N VAL A 5 -14.55 2.52 -3.14
CA VAL A 5 -13.13 2.37 -2.87
C VAL A 5 -12.66 0.94 -3.14
N LEU A 6 -11.52 0.79 -3.82
CA LEU A 6 -10.83 -0.48 -3.98
C LEU A 6 -9.58 -0.53 -3.10
N ILE A 7 -9.43 -1.60 -2.29
CA ILE A 7 -8.31 -1.77 -1.35
C ILE A 7 -7.62 -3.10 -1.61
N THR A 8 -6.36 -3.09 -2.02
CA THR A 8 -5.57 -4.31 -2.17
C THR A 8 -5.03 -4.80 -0.83
N GLY A 9 -5.07 -6.13 -0.60
CA GLY A 9 -4.58 -6.72 0.66
C GLY A 9 -5.44 -6.38 1.87
N GLY A 10 -6.77 -6.39 1.70
CA GLY A 10 -7.76 -5.99 2.71
C GLY A 10 -8.00 -6.99 3.84
N THR A 11 -7.47 -8.23 3.77
CA THR A 11 -7.87 -9.32 4.67
C THR A 11 -7.25 -9.27 6.07
N ARG A 12 -6.21 -8.46 6.28
CA ARG A 12 -5.50 -8.32 7.57
C ARG A 12 -4.77 -7.00 7.72
N GLY A 13 -4.28 -6.72 8.93
CA GLY A 13 -3.41 -5.57 9.23
C GLY A 13 -4.04 -4.23 8.85
N VAL A 14 -3.23 -3.35 8.26
CA VAL A 14 -3.66 -2.01 7.86
C VAL A 14 -4.77 -2.06 6.80
N GLY A 15 -4.69 -3.02 5.86
CA GLY A 15 -5.70 -3.20 4.83
C GLY A 15 -7.08 -3.50 5.42
N LYS A 16 -7.15 -4.42 6.39
CA LYS A 16 -8.42 -4.71 7.09
C LYS A 16 -8.94 -3.50 7.85
N ALA A 17 -8.07 -2.78 8.55
CA ALA A 17 -8.46 -1.57 9.25
C ALA A 17 -8.99 -0.47 8.30
N LEU A 18 -8.42 -0.37 7.09
CA LEU A 18 -8.93 0.51 6.03
C LEU A 18 -10.31 0.05 5.54
N VAL A 19 -10.51 -1.24 5.25
CA VAL A 19 -11.81 -1.80 4.86
C VAL A 19 -12.87 -1.45 5.91
N ASP A 20 -12.60 -1.79 7.18
CA ASP A 20 -13.53 -1.52 8.29
C ASP A 20 -13.85 -0.02 8.44
N LEU A 21 -12.85 0.85 8.20
CA LEU A 21 -13.03 2.29 8.31
C LEU A 21 -13.87 2.85 7.18
N TYR A 22 -13.56 2.49 5.91
CA TYR A 22 -14.30 3.00 4.75
C TYR A 22 -15.74 2.52 4.73
N LEU A 23 -16.04 1.27 5.13
CA LEU A 23 -17.42 0.80 5.32
C LEU A 23 -18.17 1.63 6.36
N ARG A 24 -17.56 1.89 7.52
CA ARG A 24 -18.18 2.75 8.56
C ARG A 24 -18.43 4.19 8.08
N GLN A 25 -17.69 4.66 7.08
CA GLN A 25 -17.90 5.97 6.46
C GLN A 25 -18.90 5.95 5.32
N GLY A 26 -19.55 4.81 5.05
CA GLY A 26 -20.61 4.66 4.06
C GLY A 26 -20.13 4.47 2.63
N PHE A 27 -18.87 4.06 2.42
CA PHE A 27 -18.36 3.71 1.09
C PHE A 27 -18.75 2.30 0.67
N ASP A 28 -18.95 2.09 -0.63
CA ASP A 28 -18.91 0.76 -1.22
C ASP A 28 -17.45 0.28 -1.27
N VAL A 29 -17.14 -0.80 -0.56
CA VAL A 29 -15.77 -1.29 -0.46
C VAL A 29 -15.57 -2.54 -1.29
N VAL A 30 -14.66 -2.46 -2.25
CA VAL A 30 -14.09 -3.59 -2.97
C VAL A 30 -12.74 -3.90 -2.36
N ALA A 31 -12.51 -5.13 -1.93
CA ALA A 31 -11.28 -5.50 -1.25
C ALA A 31 -10.70 -6.82 -1.79
N THR A 32 -9.37 -6.98 -1.72
CA THR A 32 -8.73 -8.20 -2.19
C THR A 32 -7.99 -8.95 -1.10
N GLY A 33 -7.91 -10.28 -1.27
CA GLY A 33 -7.06 -11.17 -0.51
C GLY A 33 -6.24 -12.08 -1.43
N ALA A 34 -5.04 -12.46 -1.03
CA ALA A 34 -4.13 -13.26 -1.86
C ALA A 34 -4.60 -14.70 -2.06
N SER A 35 -5.41 -15.27 -1.18
CA SER A 35 -5.89 -16.66 -1.26
C SER A 35 -7.38 -16.77 -1.02
N ALA A 36 -8.00 -17.83 -1.58
CA ALA A 36 -9.41 -18.14 -1.35
C ALA A 36 -9.72 -18.23 0.16
N ASN A 37 -8.90 -18.94 0.93
CA ASN A 37 -9.08 -19.06 2.38
C ASN A 37 -9.06 -17.73 3.12
N SER A 38 -8.20 -16.78 2.71
CA SER A 38 -8.16 -15.44 3.32
C SER A 38 -9.40 -14.62 2.99
N VAL A 39 -9.90 -14.77 1.77
CA VAL A 39 -11.13 -14.10 1.30
C VAL A 39 -12.36 -14.66 2.00
N GLU A 40 -12.50 -15.98 2.10
CA GLU A 40 -13.66 -16.58 2.78
C GLU A 40 -13.73 -16.17 4.27
N ARG A 41 -12.59 -16.16 4.98
CA ARG A 41 -12.54 -15.63 6.35
C ARG A 41 -12.92 -14.15 6.42
N ALA A 42 -12.49 -13.37 5.45
CA ALA A 42 -12.81 -11.93 5.39
C ALA A 42 -14.30 -11.69 5.12
N LYS A 43 -14.94 -12.47 4.25
CA LYS A 43 -16.40 -12.40 4.01
C LYS A 43 -17.20 -12.66 5.29
N VAL A 44 -16.77 -13.62 6.13
CA VAL A 44 -17.44 -13.90 7.41
C VAL A 44 -17.31 -12.73 8.40
N THR A 45 -16.11 -12.13 8.47
CA THR A 45 -15.82 -11.06 9.45
C THR A 45 -16.21 -9.67 8.98
N CYS A 46 -16.41 -9.48 7.68
CA CYS A 46 -16.76 -8.21 7.06
C CYS A 46 -17.61 -8.46 5.80
N PRO A 47 -18.89 -8.88 5.97
CA PRO A 47 -19.76 -9.28 4.86
C PRO A 47 -20.20 -8.12 3.96
N ASP A 48 -20.14 -6.88 4.46
CA ASP A 48 -20.56 -5.69 3.72
C ASP A 48 -19.58 -5.25 2.62
N ALA A 49 -18.35 -5.80 2.61
CA ALA A 49 -17.40 -5.54 1.55
C ALA A 49 -17.51 -6.58 0.42
N GLN A 50 -17.24 -6.14 -0.81
CA GLN A 50 -17.10 -7.05 -1.95
C GLN A 50 -15.68 -7.60 -1.99
N TRP A 51 -15.52 -8.91 -1.82
CA TRP A 51 -14.23 -9.56 -1.71
C TRP A 51 -13.85 -10.33 -2.98
N TYR A 52 -12.64 -10.08 -3.47
CA TYR A 52 -12.05 -10.81 -4.60
C TYR A 52 -10.73 -11.47 -4.20
N LYS A 53 -10.54 -12.72 -4.64
CA LYS A 53 -9.23 -13.37 -4.61
C LYS A 53 -8.36 -12.69 -5.69
N CYS A 54 -7.19 -12.20 -5.28
CA CYS A 54 -6.19 -11.65 -6.19
C CYS A 54 -4.80 -11.89 -5.61
N ASP A 55 -4.14 -12.92 -6.09
CA ASP A 55 -2.72 -13.14 -5.86
C ASP A 55 -1.93 -12.21 -6.79
N LEU A 56 -1.32 -11.19 -6.21
CA LEU A 56 -0.61 -10.17 -6.96
C LEU A 56 0.66 -10.68 -7.65
N THR A 57 1.14 -11.89 -7.36
CA THR A 57 2.21 -12.53 -8.12
C THR A 57 1.72 -13.05 -9.47
N GLN A 58 0.40 -13.21 -9.64
CA GLN A 58 -0.22 -13.77 -10.83
C GLN A 58 -0.88 -12.69 -11.67
N LEU A 59 -0.32 -12.44 -12.86
CA LEU A 59 -0.89 -11.45 -13.79
C LEU A 59 -2.34 -11.77 -14.17
N GLN A 60 -2.69 -13.06 -14.23
CA GLN A 60 -4.05 -13.51 -14.51
C GLN A 60 -5.04 -13.04 -13.43
N ASP A 61 -4.67 -13.11 -12.15
CA ASP A 61 -5.52 -12.63 -11.06
C ASP A 61 -5.72 -11.11 -11.12
N ILE A 62 -4.65 -10.37 -11.48
CA ILE A 62 -4.73 -8.91 -11.68
C ILE A 62 -5.66 -8.57 -12.85
N ASN A 63 -5.58 -9.31 -13.96
CA ASN A 63 -6.47 -9.15 -15.11
C ASN A 63 -7.91 -9.42 -14.70
N HIS A 64 -8.15 -10.55 -14.04
CA HIS A 64 -9.48 -10.93 -13.57
C HIS A 64 -10.07 -9.90 -12.59
N LEU A 65 -9.28 -9.37 -11.67
CA LEU A 65 -9.73 -8.28 -10.78
C LEU A 65 -10.17 -7.06 -11.58
N ALA A 66 -9.40 -6.65 -12.59
CA ALA A 66 -9.76 -5.52 -13.44
C ALA A 66 -11.05 -5.78 -14.23
N GLU A 67 -11.26 -7.01 -14.73
CA GLU A 67 -12.49 -7.45 -15.38
C GLU A 67 -13.70 -7.43 -14.42
N GLN A 68 -13.52 -7.90 -13.18
CA GLN A 68 -14.58 -7.87 -12.15
C GLN A 68 -14.95 -6.44 -11.74
N VAL A 69 -14.00 -5.53 -11.70
CA VAL A 69 -14.28 -4.09 -11.52
C VAL A 69 -15.04 -3.55 -12.72
N GLY A 70 -14.72 -4.03 -13.93
CA GLY A 70 -15.39 -3.65 -15.18
C GLY A 70 -15.37 -2.14 -15.42
N SER A 71 -16.51 -1.57 -15.79
CA SER A 71 -16.68 -0.12 -16.01
C SER A 71 -17.03 0.67 -14.74
N ARG A 72 -16.98 0.04 -13.56
CA ARG A 72 -17.34 0.70 -12.31
C ARG A 72 -16.46 1.92 -12.08
N ALA A 73 -17.08 3.06 -11.83
CA ALA A 73 -16.38 4.27 -11.45
C ALA A 73 -15.83 4.14 -10.01
N LEU A 74 -14.54 4.45 -9.84
CA LEU A 74 -13.85 4.36 -8.57
C LEU A 74 -13.48 5.75 -8.09
N THR A 75 -13.87 6.10 -6.87
CA THR A 75 -13.44 7.36 -6.23
C THR A 75 -12.06 7.24 -5.58
N LEU A 76 -11.66 6.02 -5.23
CA LEU A 76 -10.40 5.76 -4.54
C LEU A 76 -9.89 4.36 -4.82
N VAL A 77 -8.59 4.24 -5.10
CA VAL A 77 -7.87 2.97 -5.08
C VAL A 77 -6.69 3.06 -4.11
N ILE A 78 -6.62 2.14 -3.15
CA ILE A 78 -5.54 2.06 -2.17
C ILE A 78 -4.69 0.83 -2.46
N HIS A 79 -3.50 1.04 -3.00
CA HIS A 79 -2.47 0.02 -3.15
C HIS A 79 -1.79 -0.22 -1.80
N ASN A 80 -2.43 -1.05 -0.97
CA ASN A 80 -1.97 -1.36 0.38
C ASN A 80 -1.23 -2.71 0.48
N ALA A 81 -1.55 -3.66 -0.39
CA ALA A 81 -0.90 -4.97 -0.35
C ALA A 81 0.63 -4.86 -0.33
N GLY A 82 1.25 -5.70 0.48
CA GLY A 82 2.70 -5.72 0.59
C GLY A 82 3.17 -6.85 1.49
N VAL A 83 4.40 -7.26 1.27
CA VAL A 83 5.11 -8.28 2.06
C VAL A 83 6.53 -7.79 2.35
N GLN A 84 7.12 -8.26 3.44
CA GLN A 84 8.50 -7.95 3.77
C GLN A 84 9.23 -9.23 4.14
N GLN A 85 10.20 -9.61 3.33
CA GLN A 85 11.10 -10.72 3.59
C GLN A 85 12.43 -10.20 4.16
N SER A 86 12.88 -10.78 5.28
CA SER A 86 14.26 -10.59 5.74
C SER A 86 15.20 -11.40 4.86
N ARG A 87 16.25 -10.77 4.34
CA ARG A 87 17.23 -11.39 3.43
C ARG A 87 18.64 -11.12 3.89
N ASP A 88 19.43 -12.20 3.90
CA ASP A 88 20.87 -12.15 3.97
C ASP A 88 21.41 -12.74 2.66
N PHE A 89 22.08 -11.93 1.86
CA PHE A 89 22.64 -12.36 0.56
C PHE A 89 23.89 -13.25 0.73
N PHE A 90 24.54 -13.19 1.88
CA PHE A 90 25.70 -14.04 2.18
C PHE A 90 25.26 -15.40 2.75
N HIS A 91 24.12 -15.44 3.44
CA HIS A 91 23.57 -16.66 4.06
C HIS A 91 22.08 -16.79 3.70
N PRO A 92 21.78 -17.17 2.44
CA PRO A 92 20.39 -17.25 1.98
C PRO A 92 19.63 -18.37 2.71
N LYS A 93 18.43 -18.05 3.20
CA LYS A 93 17.55 -19.03 3.86
C LYS A 93 16.69 -19.72 2.80
N SER A 94 16.59 -21.05 2.88
CA SER A 94 15.64 -21.82 2.06
C SER A 94 14.20 -21.48 2.41
N GLY A 95 13.27 -21.58 1.42
CA GLY A 95 11.84 -21.33 1.63
C GLY A 95 11.45 -19.87 1.80
N ALA A 96 12.37 -18.94 1.58
CA ALA A 96 12.05 -17.51 1.52
C ALA A 96 11.23 -17.20 0.26
N LEU A 97 10.34 -16.20 0.35
CA LEU A 97 9.65 -15.65 -0.83
C LEU A 97 10.70 -15.23 -1.87
N SER A 98 10.48 -15.49 -3.16
CA SER A 98 11.39 -15.11 -4.22
C SER A 98 11.58 -13.58 -4.28
N ILE A 99 12.67 -13.10 -4.88
CA ILE A 99 12.89 -11.66 -5.08
C ILE A 99 11.85 -11.13 -6.06
N GLU A 100 11.54 -11.92 -7.07
CA GLU A 100 10.57 -11.62 -8.12
C GLU A 100 9.16 -11.45 -7.53
N ASP A 101 8.71 -12.39 -6.70
CA ASP A 101 7.40 -12.34 -6.06
C ASP A 101 7.30 -11.15 -5.08
N GLU A 102 8.34 -10.95 -4.24
CA GLU A 102 8.37 -9.80 -3.34
C GLU A 102 8.32 -8.46 -4.11
N THR A 103 9.02 -8.38 -5.25
CA THR A 103 9.02 -7.19 -6.11
C THR A 103 7.67 -7.03 -6.83
N THR A 104 7.10 -8.13 -7.30
CA THR A 104 5.79 -8.09 -7.95
C THR A 104 4.72 -7.63 -6.98
N ILE A 105 4.63 -8.19 -5.77
CA ILE A 105 3.65 -7.79 -4.77
C ILE A 105 3.82 -6.33 -4.35
N ASN A 106 5.06 -5.90 -4.07
CA ASN A 106 5.31 -4.60 -3.46
C ASN A 106 5.39 -3.42 -4.46
N PHE A 107 5.61 -3.70 -5.76
CA PHE A 107 5.93 -2.67 -6.73
C PHE A 107 5.20 -2.86 -8.06
N THR A 108 5.52 -3.90 -8.86
CA THR A 108 5.04 -3.98 -10.24
C THR A 108 3.53 -4.21 -10.35
N SER A 109 2.93 -4.96 -9.42
CA SER A 109 1.48 -5.19 -9.40
C SER A 109 0.68 -3.90 -9.22
N ALA A 110 1.16 -3.00 -8.33
CA ALA A 110 0.51 -1.71 -8.12
C ALA A 110 0.54 -0.86 -9.40
N ILE A 111 1.67 -0.84 -10.12
CA ILE A 111 1.80 -0.12 -11.40
C ILE A 111 0.88 -0.74 -12.47
N THR A 112 0.87 -2.07 -12.58
CA THR A 112 0.03 -2.79 -13.53
C THR A 112 -1.46 -2.52 -13.28
N LEU A 113 -1.89 -2.61 -12.02
CA LEU A 113 -3.29 -2.36 -11.65
C LEU A 113 -3.67 -0.89 -11.86
N THR A 114 -2.77 0.05 -11.57
CA THR A 114 -2.97 1.48 -11.86
C THR A 114 -3.26 1.69 -13.34
N LYS A 115 -2.44 1.09 -14.24
CA LYS A 115 -2.65 1.19 -15.69
C LYS A 115 -4.01 0.63 -16.11
N LYS A 116 -4.41 -0.53 -15.57
CA LYS A 116 -5.67 -1.21 -15.93
C LYS A 116 -6.92 -0.47 -15.45
N LEU A 117 -6.86 0.16 -14.30
CA LEU A 117 -8.00 0.86 -13.68
C LEU A 117 -7.94 2.38 -13.87
N PHE A 118 -7.08 2.90 -14.76
CA PHE A 118 -6.92 4.33 -14.91
C PHE A 118 -8.22 5.03 -15.33
N SER A 119 -8.94 4.48 -16.30
CA SER A 119 -10.22 5.01 -16.74
C SER A 119 -11.30 4.99 -15.64
N ASN A 120 -11.30 3.96 -14.77
CA ASN A 120 -12.25 3.85 -13.67
C ASN A 120 -12.07 4.99 -12.65
N ILE A 121 -10.84 5.38 -12.37
CA ILE A 121 -10.50 6.50 -11.48
C ILE A 121 -10.74 7.84 -12.17
N GLU A 122 -10.40 7.97 -13.45
CA GLU A 122 -10.51 9.22 -14.19
C GLU A 122 -11.97 9.69 -14.30
N GLN A 123 -12.91 8.77 -14.51
CA GLN A 123 -14.35 9.07 -14.58
C GLN A 123 -14.88 9.86 -13.37
N GLN A 124 -14.30 9.68 -12.19
CA GLN A 124 -14.72 10.34 -10.94
C GLN A 124 -13.72 11.40 -10.46
N SER A 125 -12.70 11.73 -11.26
CA SER A 125 -11.60 12.57 -10.75
C SER A 125 -11.02 12.02 -9.43
N GLY A 126 -10.96 10.69 -9.34
CA GLY A 126 -10.69 9.95 -8.12
C GLY A 126 -9.25 10.04 -7.65
N LYS A 127 -8.90 9.21 -6.67
CA LYS A 127 -7.59 9.27 -6.01
C LYS A 127 -6.90 7.91 -6.06
N TRP A 128 -5.60 7.92 -6.36
CA TRP A 128 -4.69 6.82 -6.12
C TRP A 128 -3.98 7.02 -4.79
N VAL A 129 -3.94 6.00 -3.95
CA VAL A 129 -3.13 5.98 -2.73
C VAL A 129 -2.17 4.81 -2.79
N PHE A 130 -0.89 5.10 -2.71
CA PHE A 130 0.17 4.09 -2.67
C PHE A 130 0.75 4.02 -1.26
N VAL A 131 0.59 2.87 -0.62
CA VAL A 131 1.12 2.64 0.72
C VAL A 131 2.60 2.27 0.61
N THR A 132 3.45 3.21 1.00
CA THR A 132 4.89 3.05 1.07
C THR A 132 5.37 2.88 2.52
N SER A 133 6.63 3.08 2.78
CA SER A 133 7.23 2.89 4.10
C SER A 133 8.33 3.90 4.36
N GLY A 134 8.57 4.23 5.63
CA GLY A 134 9.78 4.92 6.06
C GLY A 134 11.07 4.22 5.63
N LEU A 135 11.00 2.89 5.40
CA LEU A 135 12.13 2.11 4.86
C LEU A 135 12.39 2.38 3.37
N GLY A 136 11.47 2.98 2.63
CA GLY A 136 11.72 3.52 1.29
C GLY A 136 12.41 4.89 1.31
N ILE A 137 12.56 5.50 2.49
CA ILE A 137 13.25 6.78 2.70
C ILE A 137 14.63 6.53 3.30
N ALA A 138 14.71 5.71 4.37
CA ALA A 138 15.94 5.33 5.03
C ALA A 138 15.94 3.80 5.17
N PRO A 139 16.74 3.08 4.35
CA PRO A 139 16.68 1.63 4.25
C PRO A 139 17.27 0.95 5.49
N LYS A 140 16.90 -0.32 5.71
CA LYS A 140 17.55 -1.20 6.67
C LYS A 140 18.23 -2.37 5.96
N GLN A 141 19.38 -2.82 6.49
CA GLN A 141 20.18 -3.87 5.87
C GLN A 141 19.45 -5.24 5.80
N SER A 142 18.56 -5.54 6.73
CA SER A 142 17.90 -6.85 6.80
C SER A 142 16.73 -7.03 5.82
N ALA A 143 16.34 -6.00 5.05
CA ALA A 143 15.25 -6.08 4.07
C ALA A 143 15.54 -5.24 2.81
N PRO A 144 16.66 -5.50 2.09
CA PRO A 144 17.12 -4.64 1.00
C PRO A 144 16.12 -4.60 -0.17
N VAL A 145 15.52 -5.73 -0.55
CA VAL A 145 14.53 -5.81 -1.64
C VAL A 145 13.27 -5.03 -1.30
N TYR A 146 12.74 -5.19 -0.09
CA TYR A 146 11.59 -4.40 0.38
C TYR A 146 11.86 -2.90 0.35
N CYS A 147 13.02 -2.47 0.85
CA CYS A 147 13.40 -1.06 0.87
C CYS A 147 13.48 -0.49 -0.55
N ALA A 148 14.12 -1.22 -1.48
CA ALA A 148 14.21 -0.85 -2.88
C ALA A 148 12.82 -0.72 -3.54
N ASN A 149 11.94 -1.72 -3.33
CA ASN A 149 10.58 -1.71 -3.88
C ASN A 149 9.76 -0.51 -3.35
N LYS A 150 9.85 -0.21 -2.05
CA LYS A 150 9.12 0.94 -1.47
C LYS A 150 9.72 2.29 -1.90
N ALA A 151 11.02 2.38 -2.11
CA ALA A 151 11.67 3.55 -2.71
C ALA A 151 11.26 3.73 -4.18
N GLY A 152 11.23 2.64 -4.96
CA GLY A 152 10.74 2.64 -6.34
C GLY A 152 9.28 3.09 -6.44
N LEU A 153 8.40 2.56 -5.57
CA LEU A 153 6.99 2.94 -5.53
C LEU A 153 6.81 4.44 -5.19
N ARG A 154 7.63 4.97 -4.28
CA ARG A 154 7.68 6.39 -3.97
C ARG A 154 8.07 7.24 -5.19
N ALA A 155 9.09 6.80 -5.95
CA ALA A 155 9.50 7.47 -7.19
C ALA A 155 8.38 7.42 -8.24
N PHE A 156 7.70 6.27 -8.38
CA PHE A 156 6.55 6.11 -9.27
C PHE A 156 5.41 7.09 -8.93
N CYS A 157 5.05 7.24 -7.65
CA CYS A 157 4.01 8.20 -7.22
C CYS A 157 4.33 9.63 -7.69
N LYS A 158 5.58 10.07 -7.53
CA LYS A 158 6.01 11.40 -7.95
C LYS A 158 5.93 11.58 -9.47
N SER A 159 6.40 10.58 -10.23
CA SER A 159 6.39 10.60 -11.69
C SER A 159 4.95 10.58 -12.24
N LEU A 160 4.08 9.72 -11.71
CA LEU A 160 2.68 9.64 -12.09
C LEU A 160 1.95 10.97 -11.81
N ASN A 161 2.20 11.58 -10.66
CA ASN A 161 1.65 12.90 -10.33
C ASN A 161 2.12 13.99 -11.32
N GLY A 162 3.36 13.90 -11.80
CA GLY A 162 3.87 14.76 -12.88
C GLY A 162 3.10 14.56 -14.19
N GLN A 163 2.81 13.31 -14.59
CA GLN A 163 2.01 13.00 -15.77
C GLN A 163 0.56 13.51 -15.65
N VAL A 164 -0.09 13.25 -14.52
CA VAL A 164 -1.45 13.73 -14.23
C VAL A 164 -1.54 15.26 -14.41
N ARG A 165 -0.59 16.01 -13.85
CA ARG A 165 -0.54 17.47 -14.01
C ARG A 165 -0.32 17.90 -15.45
N ARG A 166 0.62 17.25 -16.16
CA ARG A 166 0.93 17.56 -17.56
C ARG A 166 -0.28 17.39 -18.48
N HIS A 167 -1.11 16.38 -18.22
CA HIS A 167 -2.30 16.10 -19.03
C HIS A 167 -3.56 16.84 -18.56
N GLY A 168 -3.46 17.69 -17.53
CA GLY A 168 -4.62 18.42 -16.98
C GLY A 168 -5.68 17.52 -16.37
N SER A 169 -5.35 16.27 -16.02
CA SER A 169 -6.30 15.35 -15.37
C SER A 169 -6.57 15.79 -13.93
N HIS A 170 -7.82 15.64 -13.49
CA HIS A 170 -8.25 15.95 -12.11
C HIS A 170 -7.96 14.81 -11.12
N VAL A 171 -7.48 13.67 -11.59
CA VAL A 171 -7.04 12.55 -10.74
C VAL A 171 -6.00 13.02 -9.73
N LYS A 172 -6.03 12.49 -8.52
CA LYS A 172 -5.03 12.78 -7.49
C LYS A 172 -4.16 11.56 -7.22
N VAL A 173 -2.89 11.79 -6.98
CA VAL A 173 -1.93 10.73 -6.60
C VAL A 173 -1.39 11.05 -5.22
N CYS A 174 -1.61 10.15 -4.27
CA CYS A 174 -1.20 10.28 -2.87
C CYS A 174 -0.22 9.17 -2.50
N GLU A 175 0.80 9.49 -1.76
CA GLU A 175 1.68 8.53 -1.10
C GLU A 175 1.36 8.48 0.39
N ALA A 176 1.05 7.30 0.95
CA ALA A 176 0.90 7.08 2.38
C ALA A 176 2.14 6.35 2.91
N ILE A 177 2.97 7.06 3.66
CA ILE A 177 4.25 6.56 4.16
C ILE A 177 4.05 6.03 5.58
N LEU A 178 4.15 4.72 5.75
CA LEU A 178 3.93 4.07 7.04
C LEU A 178 5.22 3.97 7.87
N PRO A 179 5.12 4.16 9.19
CA PRO A 179 6.14 3.72 10.13
C PRO A 179 6.02 2.21 10.39
N LEU A 180 6.61 1.73 11.49
CA LEU A 180 6.38 0.38 11.97
C LEU A 180 4.97 0.30 12.58
N VAL A 181 4.10 -0.52 11.97
CA VAL A 181 2.71 -0.73 12.39
C VAL A 181 2.59 -2.12 13.02
N ASP A 182 1.81 -2.24 14.09
CA ASP A 182 1.58 -3.54 14.75
C ASP A 182 0.62 -4.41 13.94
N THR A 183 1.19 -5.40 13.28
CA THR A 183 0.52 -6.34 12.39
C THR A 183 1.28 -7.67 12.41
N ASP A 184 0.71 -8.72 11.82
CA ASP A 184 1.40 -10.01 11.67
C ASP A 184 2.75 -9.87 10.93
N MET A 185 2.83 -8.98 9.95
CA MET A 185 4.07 -8.73 9.20
C MET A 185 5.21 -8.25 10.10
N THR A 186 4.89 -7.53 11.15
CA THR A 186 5.89 -6.92 12.06
C THR A 186 5.97 -7.61 13.42
N ARG A 187 5.28 -8.75 13.59
CA ARG A 187 5.31 -9.53 14.85
C ARG A 187 6.76 -9.88 15.20
N GLY A 188 7.13 -9.64 16.47
CA GLY A 188 8.49 -9.86 16.96
C GLY A 188 9.56 -8.87 16.48
N ARG A 189 9.17 -7.79 15.73
CA ARG A 189 10.13 -6.80 15.23
C ARG A 189 9.92 -5.43 15.85
N GLY A 190 10.99 -4.78 16.28
CA GLY A 190 11.02 -3.39 16.73
C GLY A 190 10.06 -3.02 17.86
N THR A 191 10.16 -1.80 18.34
CA THR A 191 9.33 -1.22 19.40
C THR A 191 8.67 0.08 18.93
N GLY A 192 7.69 0.58 19.70
CA GLY A 192 7.04 1.86 19.40
C GLY A 192 6.15 1.83 18.16
N LYS A 193 5.53 0.68 17.88
CA LYS A 193 4.56 0.49 16.82
C LYS A 193 3.29 1.29 17.05
N ILE A 194 2.67 1.77 15.99
CA ILE A 194 1.30 2.27 16.01
C ILE A 194 0.32 1.14 15.67
N SER A 195 -0.94 1.27 16.08
CA SER A 195 -1.96 0.28 15.71
C SER A 195 -2.34 0.39 14.23
N ALA A 196 -2.84 -0.72 13.66
CA ALA A 196 -3.36 -0.74 12.29
C ALA A 196 -4.52 0.26 12.12
N MET A 197 -5.39 0.41 13.12
CA MET A 197 -6.50 1.36 13.08
C MET A 197 -6.01 2.81 13.11
N GLN A 198 -4.98 3.12 13.90
CA GLN A 198 -4.37 4.45 13.87
C GLN A 198 -3.78 4.77 12.49
N ALA A 199 -3.06 3.81 11.89
CA ALA A 199 -2.51 3.98 10.54
C ALA A 199 -3.62 4.21 9.50
N ALA A 200 -4.71 3.42 9.56
CA ALA A 200 -5.85 3.57 8.67
C ALA A 200 -6.54 4.93 8.83
N LYS A 201 -6.71 5.41 10.08
CA LYS A 201 -7.31 6.71 10.35
C LYS A 201 -6.46 7.85 9.80
N GLU A 202 -5.14 7.83 10.01
CA GLU A 202 -4.25 8.88 9.51
C GLU A 202 -4.18 8.88 7.97
N ILE A 203 -4.28 7.70 7.32
CA ILE A 203 -4.41 7.61 5.85
C ILE A 203 -5.72 8.25 5.40
N TYR A 204 -6.85 7.86 6.00
CA TYR A 204 -8.18 8.39 5.67
C TYR A 204 -8.23 9.91 5.81
N ASP A 205 -7.78 10.44 6.96
CA ASP A 205 -7.73 11.88 7.22
C ASP A 205 -6.83 12.61 6.20
N GLY A 206 -5.68 12.00 5.84
CA GLY A 206 -4.78 12.55 4.83
C GLY A 206 -5.38 12.60 3.43
N VAL A 207 -6.11 11.55 3.03
CA VAL A 207 -6.82 11.46 1.74
C VAL A 207 -7.92 12.51 1.65
N ASN A 208 -8.70 12.69 2.72
CA ASN A 208 -9.78 13.69 2.77
C ASN A 208 -9.25 15.12 2.76
N ASN A 209 -8.08 15.36 3.36
CA ASN A 209 -7.39 16.65 3.33
C ASN A 209 -6.56 16.87 2.06
N ALA A 210 -6.75 16.05 1.02
CA ALA A 210 -6.09 16.13 -0.29
C ALA A 210 -4.55 16.20 -0.22
N LYS A 211 -3.94 15.56 0.77
CA LYS A 211 -2.47 15.52 0.92
C LYS A 211 -1.86 14.63 -0.16
N GLN A 212 -0.86 15.14 -0.87
CA GLN A 212 -0.07 14.35 -1.81
C GLN A 212 0.87 13.37 -1.09
N GLU A 213 1.33 13.72 0.11
CA GLU A 213 2.19 12.89 0.95
C GLU A 213 1.61 12.83 2.35
N ILE A 214 1.20 11.64 2.78
CA ILE A 214 0.62 11.35 4.08
C ILE A 214 1.71 10.69 4.93
N GLN A 215 2.29 11.44 5.84
CA GLN A 215 3.34 11.00 6.76
C GLN A 215 2.71 10.46 8.03
N VAL A 216 2.51 9.14 8.08
CA VAL A 216 1.80 8.48 9.18
C VAL A 216 2.72 8.36 10.42
N GLY A 217 2.20 8.69 11.57
CA GLY A 217 2.88 8.58 12.87
C GLY A 217 4.25 9.27 12.90
N LYS A 218 5.29 8.54 13.26
CA LYS A 218 6.66 9.07 13.42
C LYS A 218 7.42 9.31 12.12
N VAL A 219 6.82 9.01 10.94
CA VAL A 219 7.48 9.23 9.64
C VAL A 219 7.88 10.69 9.44
N ARG A 220 7.05 11.62 9.90
CA ARG A 220 7.36 13.06 9.82
C ARG A 220 8.66 13.41 10.54
N LEU A 221 8.89 12.79 11.70
CA LEU A 221 10.12 12.97 12.46
C LEU A 221 11.32 12.37 11.72
N LEU A 222 11.18 11.14 11.21
CA LEU A 222 12.21 10.48 10.40
C LEU A 222 12.63 11.35 9.21
N MET A 223 11.67 11.89 8.47
CA MET A 223 11.95 12.73 7.29
C MET A 223 12.68 14.01 7.66
N LYS A 224 12.26 14.69 8.74
CA LYS A 224 12.95 15.89 9.22
C LYS A 224 14.37 15.58 9.69
N ALA A 225 14.53 14.53 10.50
CA ALA A 225 15.84 14.11 10.99
C ALA A 225 16.80 13.73 9.85
N ARG A 226 16.31 12.97 8.83
CA ARG A 226 17.10 12.62 7.67
C ARG A 226 17.47 13.83 6.81
N ALA A 227 16.58 14.82 6.69
CA ALA A 227 16.89 16.05 5.94
C ALA A 227 18.03 16.86 6.59
N LEU A 228 18.11 16.84 7.93
CA LEU A 228 19.15 17.56 8.68
C LEU A 228 20.45 16.74 8.81
N PHE A 229 20.34 15.42 8.99
CA PHE A 229 21.47 14.53 9.30
C PHE A 229 21.40 13.25 8.44
N PRO A 230 21.51 13.32 7.10
CA PRO A 230 21.21 12.19 6.21
C PRO A 230 22.07 10.96 6.52
N ASN A 231 23.38 11.08 6.56
CA ASN A 231 24.28 9.95 6.79
C ASN A 231 24.13 9.33 8.18
N PHE A 232 23.90 10.16 9.20
CA PHE A 232 23.72 9.70 10.57
C PHE A 232 22.43 8.87 10.71
N ILE A 233 21.33 9.37 10.18
CA ILE A 233 20.03 8.68 10.24
C ILE A 233 20.05 7.40 9.40
N GLU A 234 20.66 7.43 8.20
CA GLU A 234 20.80 6.22 7.38
C GLU A 234 21.64 5.15 8.09
N ASN A 235 22.75 5.52 8.71
CA ASN A 235 23.58 4.57 9.49
C ASN A 235 22.84 3.96 10.69
N ILE A 236 21.95 4.70 11.35
CA ILE A 236 21.08 4.16 12.40
C ILE A 236 20.08 3.19 11.80
N MET A 237 19.38 3.60 10.74
CA MET A 237 18.32 2.80 10.12
C MET A 237 18.85 1.50 9.51
N LEU A 238 20.06 1.51 8.95
CA LEU A 238 20.71 0.30 8.43
C LEU A 238 20.90 -0.78 9.50
N LYS A 239 21.14 -0.40 10.76
CA LYS A 239 21.39 -1.31 11.87
C LYS A 239 20.13 -1.84 12.56
N LEU A 240 18.92 -1.33 12.21
CA LEU A 240 17.64 -1.79 12.70
C LEU A 240 17.19 -3.06 11.95
#